data_79cdf06af7312458f5d5ae03c7eb8259
#
_entry.id   79cdf06af7312458f5d5ae03c7eb8259
#
_cell.length_a   1.000
_cell.length_b   1.000
_cell.length_c   1.000
_cell.angle_alpha   90.00
_cell.angle_beta   90.00
_cell.angle_gamma   90.00
#
_symmetry.space_group_name_H-M   'P 1'
#
loop_
_entity.id
_entity.type
_entity.pdbx_description
1 polymer ?
#
loop_
_entity_poly.entity_id
_entity_poly.type
_entity_poly.pdbx_seq_one_letter_code
_entity_poly.pdbx_strand_id
1 'polypeptide(L)'
;TAITRAIKKVGPSVACINVHQNVSAYSTSDPFFRYFFPLEIYPMKSSGSGVVISPDGYVLTNTHVVENASKITVTLSGGEEYDAEVIGIDKTSDLALLLLDGNRFPFAKMGDSDDLIIGEWVIALGNPFELFSISNQPTASVGIISADHMDFGMQKESGRVLQNMIQTDAAINPGNSGGPLVNSQGE
;
A
#
# COMPACT_ATOMS: atom_id res chain seq x y z
N THR A 1 20.97 -0.88 -15.85
CA THR A 1 19.79 -1.15 -16.70
C THR A 1 18.72 -0.07 -16.49
N ALA A 2 17.72 0.02 -17.40
CA ALA A 2 16.58 0.93 -17.23
C ALA A 2 15.81 0.60 -15.92
N ILE A 3 15.60 -0.69 -15.66
CA ILE A 3 14.94 -1.20 -14.45
C ILE A 3 15.63 -0.70 -13.18
N THR A 4 16.96 -0.86 -13.07
CA THR A 4 17.68 -0.41 -11.87
C THR A 4 17.67 1.11 -11.69
N ARG A 5 17.62 1.87 -12.78
CA ARG A 5 17.44 3.33 -12.71
C ARG A 5 16.05 3.72 -12.22
N ALA A 6 15.01 3.06 -12.74
CA ALA A 6 13.64 3.28 -12.30
C ALA A 6 13.48 2.99 -10.80
N ILE A 7 14.00 1.84 -10.31
CA ILE A 7 13.97 1.47 -8.88
C ILE A 7 14.71 2.54 -8.03
N LYS A 8 15.89 2.99 -8.45
CA LYS A 8 16.63 4.04 -7.72
C LYS A 8 15.90 5.38 -7.70
N LYS A 9 15.16 5.70 -8.77
CA LYS A 9 14.38 6.94 -8.88
C LYS A 9 13.16 6.91 -7.97
N VAL A 10 12.39 5.81 -7.97
CA VAL A 10 11.10 5.70 -7.27
C VAL A 10 11.26 5.14 -5.86
N GLY A 11 12.23 4.28 -5.61
CA GLY A 11 12.43 3.61 -4.32
C GLY A 11 12.35 4.53 -3.10
N PRO A 12 12.97 5.74 -3.12
CA PRO A 12 12.86 6.68 -2.01
C PRO A 12 11.44 7.16 -1.70
N SER A 13 10.52 7.13 -2.66
CA SER A 13 9.11 7.51 -2.48
C SER A 13 8.19 6.36 -2.07
N VAL A 14 8.69 5.13 -2.06
CA VAL A 14 7.91 3.97 -1.61
C VAL A 14 7.79 4.01 -0.09
N ALA A 15 6.56 3.92 0.39
CA ALA A 15 6.20 3.98 1.79
C ALA A 15 5.88 2.59 2.34
N CYS A 16 6.42 2.25 3.51
CA CYS A 16 5.93 1.18 4.36
C CYS A 16 4.90 1.77 5.32
N ILE A 17 3.66 1.32 5.24
CA ILE A 17 2.56 1.80 6.08
C ILE A 17 2.38 0.84 7.24
N ASN A 18 2.61 1.32 8.44
CA ASN A 18 2.43 0.57 9.68
C ASN A 18 1.10 0.99 10.33
N VAL A 19 0.20 0.04 10.50
CA VAL A 19 -1.13 0.26 11.04
C VAL A 19 -1.24 -0.37 12.41
N HIS A 20 -1.64 0.42 13.39
CA HIS A 20 -1.99 -0.05 14.72
C HIS A 20 -3.50 -0.12 14.83
N GLN A 21 -4.01 -1.26 15.25
CA GLN A 21 -5.43 -1.52 15.49
C GLN A 21 -5.63 -1.96 16.92
N ASN A 22 -6.69 -1.49 17.55
CA ASN A 22 -7.14 -2.01 18.84
C ASN A 22 -8.24 -3.04 18.56
N VAL A 23 -7.87 -4.32 18.59
CA VAL A 23 -8.83 -5.41 18.38
C VAL A 23 -9.37 -5.86 19.72
N SER A 24 -10.68 -5.70 19.89
CA SER A 24 -11.41 -6.29 21.03
C SER A 24 -11.69 -7.76 20.70
N ALA A 25 -10.92 -8.67 21.25
CA ALA A 25 -11.18 -10.08 21.09
C ALA A 25 -12.14 -10.57 22.17
N TYR A 26 -13.39 -10.87 21.77
CA TYR A 26 -14.24 -11.73 22.58
C TYR A 26 -13.85 -13.20 22.31
N SER A 27 -13.24 -13.85 23.26
CA SER A 27 -12.74 -15.21 23.04
C SER A 27 -13.84 -16.28 23.02
N THR A 28 -15.09 -15.95 23.44
CA THR A 28 -16.19 -16.93 23.38
C THR A 28 -17.56 -16.23 23.28
N SER A 29 -18.51 -16.89 22.62
CA SER A 29 -19.93 -16.51 22.60
C SER A 29 -20.67 -16.84 23.93
N ASP A 30 -19.97 -17.43 24.92
CA ASP A 30 -20.54 -17.84 26.21
C ASP A 30 -20.63 -16.63 27.16
N PRO A 31 -21.87 -16.23 27.61
CA PRO A 31 -22.08 -15.12 28.53
C PRO A 31 -21.36 -15.30 29.88
N PHE A 32 -21.19 -16.54 30.34
CA PHE A 32 -20.51 -16.86 31.60
C PHE A 32 -19.01 -16.54 31.53
N PHE A 33 -18.33 -16.88 30.43
CA PHE A 33 -16.94 -16.56 30.22
C PHE A 33 -16.70 -15.04 30.13
N ARG A 34 -17.64 -14.29 29.53
CA ARG A 34 -17.56 -12.82 29.43
C ARG A 34 -17.55 -12.11 30.78
N TYR A 35 -18.19 -12.72 31.80
CA TYR A 35 -18.27 -12.14 33.16
C TYR A 35 -16.96 -12.29 33.94
N PHE A 36 -16.23 -13.40 33.75
CA PHE A 36 -14.99 -13.69 34.47
C PHE A 36 -13.70 -13.26 33.74
N PHE A 37 -13.75 -13.07 32.42
CA PHE A 37 -12.61 -12.63 31.63
C PHE A 37 -12.98 -11.28 30.96
N PRO A 38 -12.49 -10.15 31.51
CA PRO A 38 -12.73 -8.86 30.94
C PRO A 38 -12.11 -8.77 29.52
N LEU A 39 -12.71 -7.95 28.68
CA LEU A 39 -12.23 -7.64 27.33
C LEU A 39 -10.73 -7.30 27.39
N GLU A 40 -9.90 -8.18 26.88
CA GLU A 40 -8.50 -7.84 26.63
C GLU A 40 -8.41 -7.21 25.24
N ILE A 41 -7.98 -5.95 25.20
CA ILE A 41 -7.67 -5.22 23.97
C ILE A 41 -6.24 -5.58 23.62
N TYR A 42 -6.08 -6.36 22.55
CA TYR A 42 -4.74 -6.67 22.03
C TYR A 42 -4.38 -5.67 20.93
N PRO A 43 -3.24 -4.98 21.04
CA PRO A 43 -2.72 -4.19 19.93
C PRO A 43 -2.31 -5.12 18.80
N MET A 44 -3.00 -5.04 17.68
CA MET A 44 -2.61 -5.72 16.45
C MET A 44 -1.86 -4.74 15.54
N LYS A 45 -0.75 -5.21 14.97
CA LYS A 45 0.01 -4.46 13.97
C LYS A 45 -0.17 -5.16 12.63
N SER A 46 -0.43 -4.38 11.61
CA SER A 46 -0.40 -4.82 10.22
C SER A 46 0.40 -3.83 9.39
N SER A 47 0.92 -4.29 8.29
CA SER A 47 1.67 -3.43 7.38
C SER A 47 1.21 -3.59 5.93
N GLY A 48 1.40 -2.53 5.16
CA GLY A 48 1.18 -2.48 3.74
C GLY A 48 2.16 -1.53 3.08
N SER A 49 1.90 -1.21 1.85
CA SER A 49 2.72 -0.28 1.07
C SER A 49 1.93 0.95 0.65
N GLY A 50 2.66 1.96 0.24
CA GLY A 50 2.12 3.18 -0.36
C GLY A 50 3.16 3.85 -1.23
N VAL A 51 2.79 4.95 -1.83
CA VAL A 51 3.71 5.80 -2.60
C VAL A 51 3.46 7.27 -2.29
N VAL A 52 4.53 7.99 -1.99
CA VAL A 52 4.49 9.45 -1.83
C VAL A 52 4.33 10.07 -3.22
N ILE A 53 3.31 10.88 -3.42
CA ILE A 53 2.95 11.48 -4.72
C ILE A 53 3.16 12.99 -4.79
N SER A 54 3.55 13.62 -3.68
CA SER A 54 3.89 15.05 -3.67
C SER A 54 4.98 15.37 -2.64
N PRO A 55 5.74 16.46 -2.82
CA PRO A 55 6.76 16.88 -1.86
C PRO A 55 6.17 17.33 -0.51
N ASP A 56 4.87 17.59 -0.45
CA ASP A 56 4.15 17.96 0.78
C ASP A 56 3.80 16.76 1.66
N GLY A 57 4.05 15.53 1.18
CA GLY A 57 3.85 14.31 1.96
C GLY A 57 2.52 13.60 1.73
N TYR A 58 1.83 13.86 0.62
CA TYR A 58 0.66 13.05 0.25
C TYR A 58 1.09 11.64 -0.15
N VAL A 59 0.51 10.63 0.49
CA VAL A 59 0.76 9.21 0.23
C VAL A 59 -0.50 8.55 -0.28
N LEU A 60 -0.40 7.88 -1.43
CA LEU A 60 -1.47 7.06 -1.97
C LEU A 60 -1.27 5.60 -1.54
N THR A 61 -2.35 4.96 -1.10
CA THR A 61 -2.39 3.55 -0.70
C THR A 61 -3.79 2.97 -0.93
N ASN A 62 -4.01 1.71 -0.51
CA ASN A 62 -5.34 1.10 -0.54
C ASN A 62 -6.11 1.35 0.76
N THR A 63 -7.45 1.46 0.64
CA THR A 63 -8.34 1.60 1.80
C THR A 63 -8.20 0.43 2.76
N HIS A 64 -8.13 -0.82 2.25
CA HIS A 64 -8.03 -2.01 3.10
C HIS A 64 -6.71 -2.07 3.91
N VAL A 65 -5.67 -1.33 3.52
CA VAL A 65 -4.43 -1.22 4.29
C VAL A 65 -4.64 -0.40 5.56
N VAL A 66 -5.43 0.67 5.49
CA VAL A 66 -5.61 1.64 6.59
C VAL A 66 -6.96 1.52 7.30
N GLU A 67 -7.80 0.60 6.88
CA GLU A 67 -9.13 0.40 7.46
C GLU A 67 -9.03 0.00 8.95
N ASN A 68 -9.87 0.61 9.80
CA ASN A 68 -9.88 0.40 11.25
C ASN A 68 -8.59 0.77 11.99
N ALA A 69 -7.72 1.57 11.39
CA ALA A 69 -6.52 2.06 12.05
C ALA A 69 -6.85 2.97 13.23
N SER A 70 -6.25 2.72 14.38
CA SER A 70 -6.25 3.65 15.52
C SER A 70 -5.08 4.65 15.44
N LYS A 71 -3.97 4.22 14.84
CA LYS A 71 -2.81 5.04 14.52
C LYS A 71 -2.15 4.51 13.25
N ILE A 72 -1.65 5.40 12.41
CA ILE A 72 -0.87 5.09 11.20
C ILE A 72 0.48 5.78 11.30
N THR A 73 1.55 5.03 11.09
CA THR A 73 2.88 5.58 10.85
C THR A 73 3.41 5.09 9.52
N VAL A 74 4.23 5.90 8.89
CA VAL A 74 4.81 5.60 7.56
C VAL A 74 6.32 5.66 7.67
N THR A 75 6.98 4.57 7.28
CA THR A 75 8.44 4.50 7.20
C THR A 75 8.86 4.64 5.74
N LEU A 76 9.77 5.57 5.45
CA LEU A 76 10.36 5.76 4.13
C LEU A 76 11.73 5.08 4.01
N SER A 77 12.24 4.97 2.79
CA SER A 77 13.61 4.49 2.53
C SER A 77 14.61 5.29 3.35
N GLY A 78 15.46 4.59 4.10
CA GLY A 78 16.37 5.22 5.07
C GLY A 78 15.94 4.99 6.53
N GLY A 79 14.71 4.51 6.76
CA GLY A 79 14.20 4.13 8.09
C GLY A 79 13.57 5.29 8.86
N GLU A 80 13.40 6.45 8.26
CA GLU A 80 12.70 7.58 8.89
C GLU A 80 11.20 7.28 9.00
N GLU A 81 10.63 7.45 10.19
CA GLU A 81 9.22 7.20 10.48
C GLU A 81 8.48 8.52 10.70
N TYR A 82 7.28 8.62 10.13
CA TYR A 82 6.40 9.79 10.18
C TYR A 82 5.01 9.38 10.65
N ASP A 83 4.39 10.19 11.49
CA ASP A 83 2.96 10.07 11.75
C ASP A 83 2.18 10.46 10.48
N ALA A 84 1.07 9.77 10.23
CA ALA A 84 0.25 9.98 9.05
C ALA A 84 -1.22 10.11 9.41
N GLU A 85 -1.88 11.06 8.75
CA GLU A 85 -3.33 11.30 8.87
C GLU A 85 -4.06 10.84 7.61
N VAL A 86 -5.23 10.22 7.77
CA VAL A 86 -6.10 9.85 6.64
C VAL A 86 -6.87 11.08 6.18
N ILE A 87 -6.56 11.56 4.96
CA ILE A 87 -7.21 12.73 4.36
C ILE A 87 -8.45 12.34 3.55
N GLY A 88 -8.43 11.17 2.94
CA GLY A 88 -9.57 10.70 2.14
C GLY A 88 -9.55 9.19 1.95
N ILE A 89 -10.75 8.64 1.79
CA ILE A 89 -10.97 7.21 1.53
C ILE A 89 -12.03 7.06 0.45
N ASP A 90 -11.74 6.23 -0.55
CA ASP A 90 -12.73 5.70 -1.49
C ASP A 90 -12.77 4.17 -1.37
N LYS A 91 -13.82 3.67 -0.71
CA LYS A 91 -14.04 2.23 -0.54
C LYS A 91 -14.40 1.52 -1.83
N THR A 92 -14.96 2.24 -2.79
CA THR A 92 -15.40 1.67 -4.06
C THR A 92 -14.20 1.30 -4.94
N SER A 93 -13.24 2.20 -5.05
CA SER A 93 -11.99 1.96 -5.79
C SER A 93 -10.86 1.39 -4.93
N ASP A 94 -11.09 1.21 -3.62
CA ASP A 94 -10.09 0.75 -2.65
C ASP A 94 -8.87 1.69 -2.56
N LEU A 95 -9.09 3.00 -2.63
CA LEU A 95 -8.04 4.01 -2.53
C LEU A 95 -8.13 4.79 -1.22
N ALA A 96 -6.98 5.11 -0.66
CA ALA A 96 -6.84 6.01 0.48
C ALA A 96 -5.71 6.99 0.26
N LEU A 97 -5.93 8.23 0.71
CA LEU A 97 -4.95 9.30 0.70
C LEU A 97 -4.55 9.65 2.13
N LEU A 98 -3.25 9.61 2.40
CA LEU A 98 -2.67 10.00 3.68
C LEU A 98 -1.85 11.26 3.51
N LEU A 99 -1.65 11.98 4.62
CA LEU A 99 -0.73 13.12 4.71
C LEU A 99 0.28 12.85 5.83
N LEU A 100 1.55 12.91 5.50
CA LEU A 100 2.65 12.80 6.45
C LEU A 100 2.87 14.12 7.20
N ASP A 101 3.24 14.01 8.47
CA ASP A 101 3.70 15.16 9.23
C ASP A 101 5.16 15.49 8.84
N GLY A 102 5.35 16.60 8.13
CA GLY A 102 6.66 17.03 7.64
C GLY A 102 6.61 17.76 6.30
N ASN A 103 7.74 17.89 5.66
CA ASN A 103 7.87 18.53 4.34
C ASN A 103 9.10 18.04 3.58
N ARG A 104 9.13 18.32 2.26
CA ARG A 104 10.23 17.98 1.34
C ARG A 104 10.47 16.49 1.20
N PHE A 105 9.40 15.75 1.07
CA PHE A 105 9.45 14.32 0.86
C PHE A 105 9.90 13.96 -0.57
N PRO A 106 10.66 12.87 -0.75
CA PRO A 106 10.84 12.27 -2.06
C PRO A 106 9.48 11.78 -2.57
N PHE A 107 9.16 12.03 -3.83
CA PHE A 107 7.88 11.65 -4.41
C PHE A 107 8.05 11.03 -5.79
N ALA A 108 7.12 10.16 -6.17
CA ALA A 108 7.03 9.57 -7.49
C ALA A 108 6.21 10.47 -8.42
N LYS A 109 6.61 10.56 -9.67
CA LYS A 109 5.80 11.14 -10.72
C LYS A 109 4.76 10.11 -11.16
N MET A 110 3.49 10.49 -11.21
CA MET A 110 2.44 9.65 -11.76
C MET A 110 2.59 9.55 -13.28
N GLY A 111 2.49 8.33 -13.81
CA GLY A 111 2.41 8.05 -15.24
C GLY A 111 0.97 8.15 -15.75
N ASP A 112 0.81 7.94 -17.05
CA ASP A 112 -0.48 7.84 -17.71
C ASP A 112 -0.78 6.39 -18.07
N SER A 113 -1.83 5.82 -17.50
CA SER A 113 -2.20 4.43 -17.76
C SER A 113 -2.99 4.24 -19.06
N ASP A 114 -3.42 5.32 -19.71
CA ASP A 114 -4.12 5.23 -21.00
C ASP A 114 -3.15 4.96 -22.17
N ASP A 115 -1.85 5.23 -21.97
CA ASP A 115 -0.79 5.01 -22.97
C ASP A 115 -0.04 3.69 -22.80
N LEU A 116 -0.55 2.75 -22.00
CA LEU A 116 0.12 1.47 -21.74
C LEU A 116 0.17 0.59 -22.99
N ILE A 117 1.30 -0.11 -23.16
CA ILE A 117 1.48 -1.08 -24.23
C ILE A 117 1.71 -2.47 -23.63
N ILE A 118 0.92 -3.45 -24.05
CA ILE A 118 1.10 -4.86 -23.64
C ILE A 118 2.52 -5.31 -24.04
N GLY A 119 3.22 -5.91 -23.08
CA GLY A 119 4.62 -6.32 -23.23
C GLY A 119 5.64 -5.31 -22.69
N GLU A 120 5.24 -4.11 -22.29
CA GLU A 120 6.15 -3.17 -21.63
C GLU A 120 6.58 -3.67 -20.24
N TRP A 121 7.85 -3.37 -19.91
CA TRP A 121 8.40 -3.68 -18.59
C TRP A 121 7.71 -2.87 -17.49
N VAL A 122 7.31 -3.56 -16.44
CA VAL A 122 6.83 -2.94 -15.19
C VAL A 122 7.55 -3.51 -13.99
N ILE A 123 7.61 -2.69 -12.95
CA ILE A 123 8.27 -2.98 -11.69
C ILE A 123 7.26 -2.73 -10.57
N ALA A 124 6.88 -3.77 -9.84
CA ALA A 124 6.11 -3.63 -8.62
C ALA A 124 7.08 -3.38 -7.45
N LEU A 125 6.83 -2.31 -6.70
CA LEU A 125 7.60 -1.95 -5.52
C LEU A 125 6.71 -1.98 -4.29
N GLY A 126 7.25 -2.48 -3.16
CA GLY A 126 6.47 -2.54 -1.93
C GLY A 126 7.26 -3.15 -0.76
N ASN A 127 6.50 -3.52 0.27
CA ASN A 127 7.04 -4.13 1.49
C ASN A 127 6.45 -5.53 1.73
N PRO A 128 6.70 -6.50 0.84
CA PRO A 128 6.20 -7.85 1.05
C PRO A 128 6.86 -8.44 2.32
N PHE A 129 6.06 -9.16 3.11
CA PHE A 129 6.53 -9.86 4.31
C PHE A 129 7.24 -8.96 5.35
N GLU A 130 6.93 -7.67 5.38
CA GLU A 130 7.52 -6.68 6.30
C GLU A 130 9.06 -6.56 6.22
N LEU A 131 9.65 -6.91 5.07
CA LEU A 131 11.10 -6.89 4.87
C LEU A 131 11.71 -5.48 4.92
N PHE A 132 10.88 -4.45 4.80
CA PHE A 132 11.30 -3.06 4.92
C PHE A 132 11.96 -2.77 6.27
N SER A 133 11.46 -3.37 7.35
CA SER A 133 12.03 -3.24 8.70
C SER A 133 13.46 -3.79 8.83
N ILE A 134 13.87 -4.67 7.91
CA ILE A 134 15.20 -5.30 7.91
C ILE A 134 16.17 -4.50 7.05
N SER A 135 15.73 -4.07 5.86
CA SER A 135 16.62 -3.47 4.85
C SER A 135 16.48 -1.96 4.71
N ASN A 136 15.40 -1.38 5.24
CA ASN A 136 14.97 0.01 5.00
C ASN A 136 14.89 0.35 3.49
N GLN A 137 14.60 -0.65 2.68
CA GLN A 137 14.48 -0.54 1.23
C GLN A 137 13.25 -1.32 0.76
N PRO A 138 12.52 -0.81 -0.24
CA PRO A 138 11.43 -1.54 -0.84
C PRO A 138 11.95 -2.76 -1.61
N THR A 139 11.15 -3.81 -1.60
CA THR A 139 11.38 -4.98 -2.46
C THR A 139 10.84 -4.67 -3.86
N ALA A 140 11.53 -5.14 -4.89
CA ALA A 140 11.15 -4.98 -6.28
C ALA A 140 10.93 -6.34 -6.94
N SER A 141 9.84 -6.46 -7.68
CA SER A 141 9.62 -7.54 -8.64
C SER A 141 9.39 -6.95 -10.03
N VAL A 142 9.79 -7.67 -11.07
CA VAL A 142 9.76 -7.21 -12.45
C VAL A 142 8.90 -8.16 -13.29
N GLY A 143 8.11 -7.60 -14.16
CA GLY A 143 7.28 -8.30 -15.13
C GLY A 143 6.97 -7.41 -16.31
N ILE A 144 5.90 -7.74 -17.01
CA ILE A 144 5.37 -6.98 -18.13
C ILE A 144 3.90 -6.63 -17.91
N ILE A 145 3.39 -5.68 -18.66
CA ILE A 145 1.94 -5.49 -18.84
C ILE A 145 1.43 -6.69 -19.64
N SER A 146 0.62 -7.53 -19.00
CA SER A 146 0.02 -8.71 -19.63
C SER A 146 -1.32 -8.41 -20.29
N ALA A 147 -2.09 -7.49 -19.69
CA ALA A 147 -3.33 -6.93 -20.22
C ALA A 147 -3.61 -5.58 -19.55
N ASP A 148 -4.41 -4.77 -20.21
CA ASP A 148 -4.89 -3.47 -19.73
C ASP A 148 -6.41 -3.36 -19.85
N HIS A 149 -7.00 -2.30 -19.31
CA HIS A 149 -8.43 -2.00 -19.38
C HIS A 149 -9.35 -3.17 -18.98
N MET A 150 -8.91 -3.99 -18.01
CA MET A 150 -9.65 -5.16 -17.57
C MET A 150 -10.77 -4.77 -16.61
N ASP A 151 -12.02 -5.09 -16.96
CA ASP A 151 -13.20 -4.80 -16.14
C ASP A 151 -13.75 -6.09 -15.52
N PHE A 152 -13.60 -6.23 -14.21
CA PHE A 152 -14.13 -7.37 -13.45
C PHE A 152 -15.46 -7.05 -12.75
N GLY A 153 -15.95 -5.81 -12.88
CA GLY A 153 -17.20 -5.35 -12.28
C GLY A 153 -17.14 -5.26 -10.74
N MET A 154 -18.32 -5.28 -10.14
CA MET A 154 -18.45 -5.18 -8.68
C MET A 154 -18.19 -6.53 -8.01
N GLN A 155 -17.30 -6.52 -7.04
CA GLN A 155 -17.02 -7.65 -6.17
C GLN A 155 -18.10 -7.73 -5.08
N LYS A 156 -18.95 -8.75 -5.12
CA LYS A 156 -20.14 -8.86 -4.25
C LYS A 156 -19.80 -8.88 -2.74
N GLU A 157 -18.66 -9.46 -2.37
CA GLU A 157 -18.26 -9.62 -0.96
C GLU A 157 -17.70 -8.32 -0.35
N SER A 158 -16.94 -7.55 -1.13
CA SER A 158 -16.27 -6.33 -0.66
C SER A 158 -16.97 -5.03 -1.08
N GLY A 159 -17.86 -5.09 -2.06
CA GLY A 159 -18.48 -3.91 -2.68
C GLY A 159 -17.52 -3.09 -3.56
N ARG A 160 -16.29 -3.57 -3.78
CA ARG A 160 -15.32 -2.89 -4.64
C ARG A 160 -15.68 -3.02 -6.10
N VAL A 161 -15.40 -1.99 -6.87
CA VAL A 161 -15.58 -1.99 -8.32
C VAL A 161 -14.18 -2.05 -8.96
N LEU A 162 -13.89 -3.18 -9.62
CA LEU A 162 -12.62 -3.41 -10.30
C LEU A 162 -12.79 -3.10 -11.77
N GLN A 163 -12.52 -1.86 -12.15
CA GLN A 163 -12.60 -1.36 -13.52
C GLN A 163 -11.24 -0.82 -13.97
N ASN A 164 -11.00 -0.91 -15.27
CA ASN A 164 -9.78 -0.39 -15.90
C ASN A 164 -8.49 -0.92 -15.24
N MET A 165 -8.50 -2.21 -14.86
CA MET A 165 -7.38 -2.85 -14.15
C MET A 165 -6.26 -3.21 -15.11
N ILE A 166 -5.03 -3.12 -14.61
CA ILE A 166 -3.82 -3.56 -15.30
C ILE A 166 -3.47 -4.96 -14.80
N GLN A 167 -3.24 -5.88 -15.72
CA GLN A 167 -2.72 -7.22 -15.42
C GLN A 167 -1.21 -7.25 -15.67
N THR A 168 -0.46 -7.84 -14.75
CA THR A 168 0.99 -8.05 -14.87
C THR A 168 1.37 -9.44 -14.37
N ASP A 169 2.48 -9.97 -14.85
CA ASP A 169 3.13 -11.17 -14.34
C ASP A 169 4.25 -10.87 -13.33
N ALA A 170 4.47 -9.58 -13.00
CA ALA A 170 5.30 -9.21 -11.85
C ALA A 170 4.73 -9.84 -10.57
N ALA A 171 5.59 -10.41 -9.73
CA ALA A 171 5.16 -11.05 -8.50
C ALA A 171 4.54 -10.03 -7.53
N ILE A 172 3.26 -10.20 -7.23
CA ILE A 172 2.52 -9.43 -6.23
C ILE A 172 2.29 -10.33 -5.02
N ASN A 173 2.81 -9.94 -3.88
CA ASN A 173 2.73 -10.70 -2.62
C ASN A 173 2.02 -9.88 -1.55
N PRO A 174 1.50 -10.52 -0.47
CA PRO A 174 0.99 -9.80 0.70
C PRO A 174 2.03 -8.80 1.23
N GLY A 175 1.58 -7.56 1.49
CA GLY A 175 2.42 -6.42 1.86
C GLY A 175 2.76 -5.48 0.69
N ASN A 176 2.62 -5.90 -0.57
CA ASN A 176 2.75 -4.99 -1.72
C ASN A 176 1.49 -4.12 -1.94
N SER A 177 0.35 -4.46 -1.31
CA SER A 177 -0.89 -3.70 -1.42
C SER A 177 -0.67 -2.22 -1.14
N GLY A 178 -1.10 -1.36 -2.06
CA GLY A 178 -0.90 0.09 -2.03
C GLY A 178 0.43 0.58 -2.58
N GLY A 179 1.38 -0.32 -2.85
CA GLY A 179 2.65 0.02 -3.49
C GLY A 179 2.50 0.34 -4.98
N PRO A 180 3.44 1.11 -5.56
CA PRO A 180 3.39 1.51 -6.94
C PRO A 180 3.78 0.39 -7.91
N LEU A 181 3.11 0.36 -9.06
CA LEU A 181 3.55 -0.31 -10.27
C LEU A 181 4.13 0.76 -11.19
N VAL A 182 5.40 0.63 -11.55
CA VAL A 182 6.11 1.68 -12.30
C VAL A 182 6.66 1.15 -13.63
N ASN A 183 6.74 2.03 -14.62
CA ASN A 183 7.35 1.73 -15.91
C ASN A 183 8.90 1.82 -15.84
N SER A 184 9.57 1.56 -16.96
CA SER A 184 11.04 1.61 -17.07
C SER A 184 11.62 3.02 -16.95
N GLN A 185 10.78 4.07 -16.96
CA GLN A 185 11.18 5.47 -16.76
C GLN A 185 11.01 5.90 -15.30
N GLY A 186 10.39 5.07 -14.46
CA GLY A 186 10.10 5.35 -13.05
C GLY A 186 8.91 6.32 -12.92
N GLU A 187 7.83 6.04 -13.64
CA GLU A 187 6.54 6.72 -13.56
C GLU A 187 5.43 5.72 -13.29
#